data_85baf8b6a4b1150189ea5152231011df
#
_entry.id   85baf8b6a4b1150189ea5152231011df
#
_cell.length_a   1.000
_cell.length_b   1.000
_cell.length_c   1.000
_cell.angle_alpha   90.00
_cell.angle_beta   90.00
_cell.angle_gamma   90.00
#
_symmetry.space_group_name_H-M   'P 1'
#
loop_
_entity.id
_entity.type
_entity.pdbx_description
1 polymer ?
#
loop_
_entity_poly.entity_id
_entity_poly.type
_entity_poly.pdbx_seq_one_letter_code
_entity_poly.pdbx_strand_id
1 'polypeptide(L)'
;MRTPKPPIGTSMWHVLEHLYYDKAHAGPLTEFVICEARVTGYFQGGYTEVRLRGRNAGGYMTPYSYPLSDIGRRLFYTPEEAARLAKRMTEDAGRPSRLYYAKRMTEDEEKKLWCTEPLRRPWAEYILPEAEQTSLF
;
A
#
# COMPACT_ATOMS: atom_id res chain seq x y z
N MET A 1 9.24 -25.16 4.79
CA MET A 1 10.30 -24.13 4.78
C MET A 1 9.69 -22.79 5.18
N ARG A 2 10.37 -22.05 6.02
CA ARG A 2 9.87 -20.74 6.44
C ARG A 2 10.18 -19.68 5.41
N THR A 3 9.24 -18.75 5.24
CA THR A 3 9.48 -17.57 4.44
C THR A 3 10.42 -16.66 5.21
N PRO A 4 11.57 -16.27 4.63
CA PRO A 4 12.48 -15.38 5.33
C PRO A 4 11.86 -13.99 5.46
N LYS A 5 12.19 -13.32 6.56
CA LYS A 5 11.75 -11.95 6.79
C LYS A 5 12.69 -10.97 6.09
N PRO A 6 12.16 -10.15 5.16
CA PRO A 6 13.03 -9.12 4.58
C PRO A 6 13.46 -8.13 5.64
N PRO A 7 14.69 -7.64 5.59
CA PRO A 7 15.16 -6.65 6.55
C PRO A 7 14.37 -5.35 6.48
N ILE A 8 14.33 -4.64 7.60
CA ILE A 8 13.73 -3.31 7.64
C ILE A 8 14.46 -2.42 6.63
N GLY A 9 13.69 -1.66 5.86
CA GLY A 9 14.23 -0.83 4.78
C GLY A 9 14.18 -1.47 3.42
N THR A 10 13.88 -2.77 3.34
CA THR A 10 13.80 -3.46 2.06
C THR A 10 12.68 -2.87 1.21
N SER A 11 13.00 -2.61 -0.05
CA SER A 11 12.03 -2.13 -1.02
C SER A 11 11.24 -3.32 -1.52
N MET A 12 9.92 -3.23 -1.42
CA MET A 12 9.02 -4.26 -1.92
C MET A 12 7.97 -3.63 -2.81
N TRP A 13 7.25 -4.44 -3.55
CA TRP A 13 6.30 -3.95 -4.55
C TRP A 13 4.97 -4.66 -4.41
N HIS A 14 3.90 -3.90 -4.53
CA HIS A 14 2.55 -4.45 -4.45
C HIS A 14 1.64 -3.72 -5.42
N VAL A 15 0.45 -4.28 -5.64
CA VAL A 15 -0.51 -3.74 -6.58
C VAL A 15 -1.64 -3.09 -5.79
N LEU A 16 -1.90 -1.84 -6.09
CA LEU A 16 -3.01 -1.11 -5.47
C LEU A 16 -4.10 -0.90 -6.50
N GLU A 17 -5.34 -1.10 -6.08
CA GLU A 17 -6.49 -0.89 -6.94
C GLU A 17 -7.13 0.45 -6.60
N HIS A 18 -7.42 1.22 -7.64
CA HIS A 18 -8.05 2.53 -7.47
C HIS A 18 -9.23 2.64 -8.44
N LEU A 19 -10.40 2.91 -7.92
CA LEU A 19 -11.58 3.13 -8.75
C LEU A 19 -11.75 4.62 -8.99
N TYR A 20 -12.06 4.97 -10.23
CA TYR A 20 -12.32 6.36 -10.57
C TYR A 20 -13.42 6.43 -11.61
N TYR A 21 -13.97 7.62 -11.79
CA TYR A 21 -15.05 7.84 -12.74
C TYR A 21 -14.61 8.86 -13.77
N ASP A 22 -14.93 8.56 -15.02
CA ASP A 22 -14.63 9.42 -16.14
C ASP A 22 -15.95 9.75 -16.82
N LYS A 23 -16.15 11.01 -17.20
CA LYS A 23 -17.37 11.44 -17.85
C LYS A 23 -17.63 10.71 -19.16
N ALA A 24 -16.59 10.20 -19.80
CA ALA A 24 -16.72 9.50 -21.06
C ALA A 24 -17.25 8.07 -20.90
N HIS A 25 -17.35 7.56 -19.67
CA HIS A 25 -17.73 6.18 -19.43
C HIS A 25 -18.93 6.11 -18.47
N ALA A 26 -19.78 5.12 -18.68
CA ALA A 26 -21.02 4.97 -17.93
C ALA A 26 -20.84 4.24 -16.60
N GLY A 27 -19.65 3.91 -16.19
CA GLY A 27 -19.42 3.18 -14.93
C GLY A 27 -18.02 3.42 -14.42
N PRO A 28 -17.66 2.78 -13.32
CA PRO A 28 -16.33 2.98 -12.77
C PRO A 28 -15.24 2.40 -13.67
N LEU A 29 -14.12 3.07 -13.68
CA LEU A 29 -12.90 2.58 -14.31
C LEU A 29 -11.96 2.17 -13.20
N THR A 30 -11.11 1.21 -13.49
CA THR A 30 -10.16 0.69 -12.51
C THR A 30 -8.73 0.99 -12.95
N GLU A 31 -7.94 1.44 -11.99
CA GLU A 31 -6.50 1.56 -12.19
C GLU A 31 -5.82 0.58 -11.26
N PHE A 32 -4.88 -0.18 -11.80
CA PHE A 32 -4.01 -1.04 -11.00
C PHE A 32 -2.63 -0.41 -11.02
N VAL A 33 -2.17 0.00 -9.87
CA VAL A 33 -0.94 0.77 -9.73
C VAL A 33 0.08 -0.07 -8.99
N ILE A 34 1.23 -0.28 -9.60
CA ILE A 34 2.32 -1.02 -9.00
C ILE A 34 3.14 -0.02 -8.20
N CYS A 35 3.11 -0.15 -6.89
CA CYS A 35 3.72 0.82 -5.99
C CYS A 35 4.82 0.20 -5.16
N GLU A 36 5.85 0.99 -4.91
CA GLU A 36 6.93 0.64 -3.99
C GLU A 36 6.51 0.91 -2.56
N ALA A 37 6.88 -0.01 -1.66
CA ALA A 37 6.72 0.19 -0.23
C ALA A 37 7.97 -0.35 0.47
N ARG A 38 8.34 0.26 1.59
CA ARG A 38 9.53 -0.14 2.35
C ARG A 38 9.11 -0.81 3.64
N VAL A 39 9.80 -1.90 3.96
CA VAL A 39 9.55 -2.62 5.22
C VAL A 39 9.93 -1.73 6.39
N THR A 40 8.99 -1.54 7.31
CA THR A 40 9.21 -0.71 8.50
C THR A 40 9.24 -1.52 9.78
N GLY A 41 8.76 -2.77 9.74
CA GLY A 41 8.78 -3.61 10.93
C GLY A 41 7.91 -4.83 10.77
N TYR A 42 7.71 -5.50 11.90
CA TYR A 42 6.93 -6.73 11.94
C TYR A 42 6.01 -6.73 13.13
N PHE A 43 4.88 -7.36 12.97
CA PHE A 43 3.99 -7.68 14.08
C PHE A 43 3.91 -9.20 14.20
N GLN A 44 4.01 -9.69 15.42
CA GLN A 44 3.89 -11.13 15.66
C GLN A 44 2.75 -11.35 16.65
N GLY A 45 1.73 -12.03 16.18
CA GLY A 45 0.61 -12.45 16.98
C GLY A 45 0.35 -13.90 16.67
N GLY A 46 -0.86 -14.23 16.23
CA GLY A 46 -1.16 -15.58 15.77
C GLY A 46 -0.41 -15.97 14.50
N TYR A 47 0.04 -14.99 13.76
CA TYR A 47 0.88 -15.15 12.56
C TYR A 47 1.80 -13.95 12.46
N THR A 48 2.80 -14.05 11.58
CA THR A 48 3.73 -12.94 11.37
C THR A 48 3.21 -12.03 10.26
N GLU A 49 3.21 -10.75 10.52
CA GLU A 49 2.75 -9.73 9.59
C GLU A 49 3.91 -8.80 9.27
N VAL A 50 4.19 -8.61 7.99
CA VAL A 50 5.18 -7.63 7.57
C VAL A 50 4.49 -6.28 7.44
N ARG A 51 5.10 -5.26 8.02
CA ARG A 51 4.59 -3.90 7.99
C ARG A 51 5.46 -3.05 7.09
N LEU A 52 4.79 -2.24 6.27
CA LEU A 52 5.46 -1.44 5.27
C LEU A 52 4.85 -0.06 5.25
N ARG A 53 5.56 0.87 4.62
CA ARG A 53 5.01 2.18 4.29
C ARG A 53 5.41 2.53 2.88
N GLY A 54 4.48 3.16 2.16
CA GLY A 54 4.71 3.58 0.81
C GLY A 54 3.57 4.47 0.36
N ARG A 55 3.65 4.97 -0.86
CA ARG A 55 2.58 5.79 -1.42
C ARG A 55 1.35 4.95 -1.69
N ASN A 56 0.18 5.55 -1.49
CA ASN A 56 -1.05 4.95 -1.96
C ASN A 56 -1.29 5.39 -3.42
N ALA A 57 -2.40 4.96 -4.00
CA ALA A 57 -2.72 5.30 -5.38
C ALA A 57 -2.87 6.81 -5.59
N GLY A 58 -3.19 7.56 -4.57
CA GLY A 58 -3.28 9.01 -4.63
C GLY A 58 -1.98 9.74 -4.37
N GLY A 59 -0.91 9.02 -4.09
CA GLY A 59 0.42 9.61 -3.88
C GLY A 59 0.77 9.93 -2.44
N TYR A 60 -0.06 9.57 -1.48
CA TYR A 60 0.18 9.86 -0.07
C TYR A 60 0.84 8.68 0.63
N MET A 61 1.75 8.98 1.56
CA MET A 61 2.41 7.94 2.36
C MET A 61 1.40 7.26 3.26
N THR A 62 1.37 5.95 3.22
CA THR A 62 0.35 5.13 3.89
C THR A 62 0.99 3.88 4.46
N PRO A 63 0.58 3.43 5.64
CA PRO A 63 1.03 2.14 6.17
C PRO A 63 0.28 0.99 5.52
N TYR A 64 1.00 -0.10 5.32
CA TYR A 64 0.45 -1.35 4.78
C TYR A 64 0.90 -2.51 5.63
N SER A 65 0.10 -3.57 5.64
CA SER A 65 0.52 -4.83 6.25
C SER A 65 0.04 -6.00 5.42
N TYR A 66 0.87 -7.03 5.42
CA TYR A 66 0.56 -8.28 4.73
C TYR A 66 1.03 -9.43 5.61
N PRO A 67 0.31 -10.56 5.62
CA PRO A 67 0.88 -11.77 6.20
C PRO A 67 2.22 -12.07 5.52
N LEU A 68 3.17 -12.55 6.28
CA LEU A 68 4.49 -12.87 5.73
C LEU A 68 4.37 -13.88 4.58
N SER A 69 3.38 -14.76 4.65
CA SER A 69 3.14 -15.76 3.62
C SER A 69 2.68 -15.17 2.30
N ASP A 70 2.33 -13.89 2.25
CA ASP A 70 1.92 -13.25 1.00
C ASP A 70 3.10 -12.78 0.15
N ILE A 71 4.33 -12.91 0.65
CA ILE A 71 5.52 -12.61 -0.17
C ILE A 71 5.57 -13.63 -1.30
N GLY A 72 5.62 -13.14 -2.53
CA GLY A 72 5.53 -13.93 -3.73
C GLY A 72 4.11 -14.11 -4.25
N ARG A 73 3.09 -13.67 -3.51
CA ARG A 73 1.68 -13.77 -3.90
C ARG A 73 1.03 -12.42 -4.09
N ARG A 74 1.22 -11.50 -3.16
CA ARG A 74 0.67 -10.15 -3.22
C ARG A 74 1.71 -9.09 -2.90
N LEU A 75 2.85 -9.50 -2.34
CA LEU A 75 3.95 -8.61 -2.00
C LEU A 75 5.21 -9.20 -2.61
N PHE A 76 5.95 -8.40 -3.37
CA PHE A 76 7.02 -8.92 -4.22
C PHE A 76 8.30 -8.14 -4.03
N TYR A 77 9.42 -8.76 -4.37
CA TYR A 77 10.73 -8.13 -4.29
C TYR A 77 11.04 -7.27 -5.52
N THR A 78 10.34 -7.49 -6.63
CA THR A 78 10.60 -6.74 -7.86
C THR A 78 9.30 -6.20 -8.44
N PRO A 79 9.37 -5.06 -9.14
CA PRO A 79 8.17 -4.53 -9.79
C PRO A 79 7.66 -5.43 -10.91
N GLU A 80 8.55 -6.20 -11.55
CA GLU A 80 8.15 -7.14 -12.62
C GLU A 80 7.23 -8.24 -12.10
N GLU A 81 7.54 -8.76 -10.92
CA GLU A 81 6.68 -9.77 -10.31
C GLU A 81 5.30 -9.18 -9.96
N ALA A 82 5.30 -7.97 -9.40
CA ALA A 82 4.04 -7.29 -9.09
C ALA A 82 3.25 -7.02 -10.37
N ALA A 83 3.92 -6.71 -11.47
CA ALA A 83 3.27 -6.44 -12.74
C ALA A 83 2.55 -7.67 -13.27
N ARG A 84 3.08 -8.86 -13.05
CA ARG A 84 2.39 -10.09 -13.48
C ARG A 84 1.06 -10.27 -12.75
N LEU A 85 1.06 -9.98 -11.45
CA LEU A 85 -0.18 -10.00 -10.68
C LEU A 85 -1.16 -8.94 -11.19
N ALA A 86 -0.66 -7.72 -11.39
CA ALA A 86 -1.50 -6.61 -11.85
C ALA A 86 -2.13 -6.92 -13.20
N LYS A 87 -1.38 -7.56 -14.09
CA LYS A 87 -1.90 -7.94 -15.41
C LYS A 87 -3.06 -8.93 -15.27
N ARG A 88 -2.91 -9.93 -14.41
CA ARG A 88 -4.01 -10.87 -14.16
C ARG A 88 -5.23 -10.17 -13.58
N MET A 89 -5.01 -9.23 -12.63
CA MET A 89 -6.11 -8.49 -12.05
C MET A 89 -6.83 -7.63 -13.09
N THR A 90 -6.08 -7.06 -14.03
CA THR A 90 -6.64 -6.29 -15.13
C THR A 90 -7.53 -7.17 -16.01
N GLU A 91 -7.06 -8.37 -16.31
CA GLU A 91 -7.81 -9.33 -17.14
C GLU A 91 -9.08 -9.79 -16.42
N ASP A 92 -9.01 -9.95 -15.11
CA ASP A 92 -10.12 -10.47 -14.33
C ASP A 92 -11.13 -9.40 -13.90
N ALA A 93 -10.82 -8.13 -14.12
CA ALA A 93 -11.63 -7.05 -13.56
C ALA A 93 -13.04 -6.97 -14.15
N GLY A 94 -13.24 -7.44 -15.37
CA GLY A 94 -14.56 -7.42 -15.98
C GLY A 94 -15.05 -6.04 -16.36
N ARG A 95 -14.19 -5.03 -16.39
CA ARG A 95 -14.50 -3.66 -16.74
C ARG A 95 -13.25 -2.97 -17.26
N PRO A 96 -13.40 -1.83 -17.93
CA PRO A 96 -12.22 -1.10 -18.42
C PRO A 96 -11.23 -0.83 -17.30
N SER A 97 -9.97 -1.10 -17.53
CA SER A 97 -8.94 -0.94 -16.52
C SER A 97 -7.63 -0.50 -17.15
N ARG A 98 -6.80 0.16 -16.36
CA ARG A 98 -5.48 0.60 -16.75
C ARG A 98 -4.46 0.11 -15.75
N LEU A 99 -3.25 -0.14 -16.25
CA LEU A 99 -2.14 -0.63 -15.46
C LEU A 99 -0.97 0.34 -15.62
N TYR A 100 -0.36 0.77 -14.54
CA TYR A 100 0.86 1.54 -14.62
C TYR A 100 1.68 1.45 -13.34
N TYR A 101 2.93 1.89 -13.46
CA TYR A 101 3.87 1.93 -12.36
C TYR A 101 3.84 3.31 -11.71
N ALA A 102 3.83 3.33 -10.38
CA ALA A 102 4.02 4.57 -9.66
C ALA A 102 5.51 4.93 -9.71
N LYS A 103 5.80 6.21 -9.55
CA LYS A 103 7.18 6.66 -9.44
C LYS A 103 7.82 6.09 -8.18
N ARG A 104 9.13 5.88 -8.26
CA ARG A 104 9.89 5.47 -7.09
C ARG A 104 9.83 6.57 -6.02
N MET A 105 10.00 6.17 -4.79
CA MET A 105 10.01 7.12 -3.70
C MET A 105 11.18 8.09 -3.82
N THR A 106 10.91 9.35 -3.53
CA THR A 106 11.95 10.38 -3.47
C THR A 106 12.64 10.32 -2.11
N GLU A 107 13.77 11.02 -1.99
CA GLU A 107 14.48 11.11 -0.71
C GLU A 107 13.61 11.70 0.40
N ASP A 108 12.81 12.71 0.06
CA ASP A 108 11.93 13.34 1.05
C ASP A 108 10.88 12.36 1.53
N GLU A 109 10.33 11.58 0.61
CA GLU A 109 9.35 10.56 0.98
C GLU A 109 9.96 9.46 1.83
N GLU A 110 11.20 9.09 1.50
CA GLU A 110 11.90 8.08 2.27
C GLU A 110 12.13 8.54 3.71
N LYS A 111 12.45 9.81 3.89
CA LYS A 111 12.59 10.37 5.24
C LYS A 111 11.28 10.28 6.01
N LYS A 112 10.16 10.50 5.34
CA LYS A 112 8.85 10.43 5.97
C LYS A 112 8.46 9.03 6.43
N LEU A 113 9.05 8.01 5.83
CA LEU A 113 8.79 6.63 6.26
C LEU A 113 9.15 6.43 7.73
N TRP A 114 10.19 7.10 8.18
CA TRP A 114 10.76 6.88 9.49
C TRP A 114 10.32 7.93 10.50
N CYS A 115 9.47 8.85 10.07
CA CYS A 115 8.97 9.87 10.95
C CYS A 115 7.84 9.31 11.79
N THR A 116 8.05 9.23 13.10
CA THR A 116 7.05 8.65 13.98
C THR A 116 6.06 9.66 14.48
N GLU A 117 6.45 10.91 14.49
CA GLU A 117 5.66 11.91 15.13
C GLU A 117 4.37 12.26 14.41
N PRO A 118 4.39 12.64 13.17
CA PRO A 118 3.16 13.14 12.56
C PRO A 118 2.13 12.11 12.21
N LEU A 119 2.47 10.85 12.28
CA LEU A 119 1.58 9.84 11.76
C LEU A 119 0.23 9.79 12.42
N ARG A 120 0.21 9.98 13.69
CA ARG A 120 -1.05 9.87 14.41
C ARG A 120 -1.82 11.17 14.41
N ARG A 121 -1.16 12.29 14.10
CA ARG A 121 -1.78 13.53 14.32
C ARG A 121 -2.84 13.90 13.35
N PRO A 122 -2.62 13.85 12.03
CA PRO A 122 -3.66 14.29 11.11
C PRO A 122 -4.94 13.49 11.24
N TRP A 123 -4.85 12.16 11.26
CA TRP A 123 -6.09 11.39 11.33
C TRP A 123 -6.62 11.28 12.76
N ALA A 124 -5.76 11.40 13.74
CA ALA A 124 -6.23 11.40 15.10
C ALA A 124 -7.11 12.61 15.39
N GLU A 125 -6.82 13.72 14.77
CA GLU A 125 -7.64 14.90 14.87
C GLU A 125 -9.00 14.72 14.21
N TYR A 126 -9.06 13.91 13.20
CA TYR A 126 -10.35 13.59 12.60
C TYR A 126 -11.18 12.65 13.44
N ILE A 127 -10.52 11.70 14.00
CA ILE A 127 -11.24 10.66 14.70
C ILE A 127 -11.61 11.07 16.06
N LEU A 128 -10.75 11.75 16.70
CA LEU A 128 -10.91 12.00 17.93
C LEU A 128 -11.31 13.10 18.37
N PRO A 129 -11.63 13.59 18.33
CA PRO A 129 -11.58 14.51 19.27
C PRO A 129 -12.11 13.94 20.46
N GLU A 130 -11.81 13.37 20.80
CA GLU A 130 -12.07 12.92 21.51
C GLU A 130 -12.47 12.99 22.35
N ALA A 131 -12.55 13.57 22.62
CA ALA A 131 -13.02 13.65 23.06
C ALA A 131 -13.78 13.64 22.68
N GLU A 132 -13.73 13.55 21.91
CA GLU A 132 -14.04 13.50 21.51
C GLU A 132 -14.29 12.76 21.46
N GLN A 133 -14.20 12.34 21.26
CA GLN A 133 -14.18 11.77 21.29
C GLN A 133 -14.53 11.43 21.83
N THR A 134 -14.65 11.79 22.39
CA THR A 134 -15.05 11.64 22.64
C THR A 134 -15.81 11.69 22.28
N SER A 135 -16.03 12.04 21.91
CA SER A 135 -16.39 12.17 21.39
C SER A 135 -16.57 11.97 20.58
N LEU A 136 -16.34 11.91 19.93
CA LEU A 136 -16.22 11.78 19.26
C LEU A 136 -16.35 11.45 18.89
N PHE A 137 -16.39 11.36 18.80
CA PHE A 137 -16.17 11.24 18.59
C PHE A 137 -16.39 11.01 18.69
#